data_1e980fdc9f8cb7f51984cbcdc1fbf4fd
#
_entry.id   1e980fdc9f8cb7f51984cbcdc1fbf4fd
#
_cell.length_a   1.000
_cell.length_b   1.000
_cell.length_c   1.000
_cell.angle_alpha   90.00
_cell.angle_beta   90.00
_cell.angle_gamma   90.00
#
_symmetry.space_group_name_H-M   'P 1'
#
loop_
_entity.id
_entity.type
_entity.pdbx_description
1 polymer ?
#
loop_
_entity_poly.entity_id
_entity_poly.type
_entity_poly.pdbx_seq_one_letter_code
_entity_poly.pdbx_strand_id
1 'polypeptide(L)'
;MKRAMYTLAVGLILTVAAFAQDLPPEVLLLSRVRRHVQEELQRLPNISCLETVQREHKPARGKVQPLDTVRLEVLNNGRKELFASPGDRKFSEQHPISYAGSGVLGNGFFGLYLRNVVVDGYGSDEYKGEETIGGRLLARWDYRLSVIWAQQRINLPEGSGNVGLHGSFWADPETYDVTRLELNADDFPPALPLTEAVTRINFSRTDVGNNVVLLPDSGEFRMVRLTGEMSRNRIEFTHCRQYGADSTINFDEPEFSEQAARFGTVSMDDTLRTLPAGLQIAVKLRSRISGDLPVGALIDGLVATDVSAKGAVMIAAGSPVRGRIRRLEHYTEPFPYLVVALEFTEVELQGIRHRFYANLVDIDSLPGLNKTLSILNTTERIGLEVDRTSEDLSLPNLPGVAAFFLKGRMLDLPRGFRTVWKTRPLTP
;
A
#
# COMPACT_ATOMS: atom_id res chain seq x y z
N MET A 1 13.61 -88.57 -51.31
CA MET A 1 13.03 -87.44 -52.11
C MET A 1 12.23 -86.56 -51.11
N LYS A 2 12.80 -85.47 -50.62
CA LYS A 2 12.14 -84.48 -49.72
C LYS A 2 12.40 -83.14 -50.35
N ARG A 3 11.33 -82.51 -50.82
CA ARG A 3 11.34 -81.10 -51.31
C ARG A 3 11.21 -80.14 -50.14
N ALA A 4 12.21 -79.29 -49.95
CA ALA A 4 12.18 -78.18 -48.99
C ALA A 4 11.45 -77.03 -49.65
N MET A 5 10.42 -76.53 -48.99
CA MET A 5 9.66 -75.35 -49.37
C MET A 5 10.19 -74.16 -48.53
N TYR A 6 10.87 -73.23 -49.19
CA TYR A 6 11.28 -71.96 -48.57
C TYR A 6 10.14 -70.94 -48.63
N THR A 7 9.57 -70.61 -47.45
CA THR A 7 8.62 -69.52 -47.34
C THR A 7 9.35 -68.21 -47.10
N LEU A 8 9.28 -67.31 -48.07
CA LEU A 8 9.81 -65.94 -47.98
C LEU A 8 8.83 -65.10 -47.12
N ALA A 9 9.23 -64.70 -45.90
CA ALA A 9 8.52 -63.73 -45.08
C ALA A 9 8.97 -62.33 -45.46
N VAL A 10 8.15 -61.59 -46.17
CA VAL A 10 8.34 -60.14 -46.46
C VAL A 10 7.86 -59.38 -45.26
N GLY A 11 8.81 -58.89 -44.43
CA GLY A 11 8.54 -58.00 -43.31
C GLY A 11 8.24 -56.59 -43.83
N LEU A 12 6.97 -56.16 -43.75
CA LEU A 12 6.52 -54.78 -44.01
C LEU A 12 6.91 -53.92 -42.81
N ILE A 13 8.02 -53.18 -42.91
CA ILE A 13 8.43 -52.20 -41.90
C ILE A 13 7.57 -50.94 -42.14
N LEU A 14 6.50 -50.79 -41.33
CA LEU A 14 5.75 -49.56 -41.20
C LEU A 14 6.62 -48.53 -40.46
N THR A 15 7.29 -47.64 -41.16
CA THR A 15 7.89 -46.43 -40.61
C THR A 15 6.77 -45.48 -40.24
N VAL A 16 6.41 -45.46 -38.95
CA VAL A 16 5.57 -44.40 -38.39
C VAL A 16 6.47 -43.15 -38.34
N ALA A 17 6.32 -42.30 -39.37
CA ALA A 17 6.84 -40.94 -39.31
C ALA A 17 6.08 -40.23 -38.19
N ALA A 18 6.70 -40.14 -37.00
CA ALA A 18 6.22 -39.25 -35.97
C ALA A 18 6.39 -37.82 -36.53
N PHE A 19 5.31 -37.25 -37.01
CA PHE A 19 5.25 -35.82 -37.23
C PHE A 19 5.39 -35.17 -35.86
N ALA A 20 6.57 -34.70 -35.54
CA ALA A 20 6.73 -33.75 -34.49
C ALA A 20 5.89 -32.54 -34.90
N GLN A 21 4.69 -32.43 -34.34
CA GLN A 21 3.90 -31.21 -34.50
C GLN A 21 4.69 -30.08 -33.86
N ASP A 22 5.27 -29.21 -34.67
CA ASP A 22 5.88 -27.99 -34.15
C ASP A 22 4.78 -27.25 -33.38
N LEU A 23 5.09 -26.92 -32.11
CA LEU A 23 4.17 -26.15 -31.28
C LEU A 23 3.89 -24.80 -31.94
N PRO A 24 2.65 -24.33 -31.89
CA PRO A 24 2.31 -23.01 -32.44
C PRO A 24 3.25 -21.93 -31.91
N PRO A 25 3.67 -20.95 -32.71
CA PRO A 25 4.62 -19.91 -32.33
C PRO A 25 4.22 -19.18 -31.06
N GLU A 26 2.92 -18.94 -30.83
CA GLU A 26 2.35 -18.29 -29.66
C GLU A 26 2.51 -19.13 -28.37
N VAL A 27 2.48 -20.47 -28.49
CA VAL A 27 2.72 -21.38 -27.36
C VAL A 27 4.19 -21.36 -26.95
N LEU A 28 5.09 -21.34 -27.95
CA LEU A 28 6.52 -21.22 -27.72
C LEU A 28 6.86 -19.86 -27.10
N LEU A 29 6.23 -18.79 -27.59
CA LEU A 29 6.40 -17.45 -27.05
C LEU A 29 5.94 -17.39 -25.58
N LEU A 30 4.76 -17.89 -25.26
CA LEU A 30 4.25 -17.95 -23.89
C LEU A 30 5.20 -18.73 -22.96
N SER A 31 5.71 -19.86 -23.43
CA SER A 31 6.69 -20.65 -22.66
C SER A 31 7.98 -19.87 -22.35
N ARG A 32 8.45 -19.03 -23.28
CA ARG A 32 9.61 -18.17 -23.09
C ARG A 32 9.31 -17.06 -22.09
N VAL A 33 8.15 -16.39 -22.23
CA VAL A 33 7.68 -15.36 -21.31
C VAL A 33 7.58 -15.92 -19.90
N ARG A 34 6.96 -17.08 -19.69
CA ARG A 34 6.83 -17.72 -18.37
C ARG A 34 8.18 -18.01 -17.74
N ARG A 35 9.11 -18.59 -18.49
CA ARG A 35 10.46 -18.88 -18.02
C ARG A 35 11.20 -17.61 -17.65
N HIS A 36 11.12 -16.59 -18.49
CA HIS A 36 11.78 -15.32 -18.27
C HIS A 36 11.26 -14.65 -16.99
N VAL A 37 9.93 -14.55 -16.82
CA VAL A 37 9.33 -13.99 -15.59
C VAL A 37 9.71 -14.81 -14.36
N GLN A 38 9.75 -16.13 -14.44
CA GLN A 38 10.18 -16.99 -13.34
C GLN A 38 11.65 -16.71 -12.95
N GLU A 39 12.54 -16.58 -13.92
CA GLU A 39 13.95 -16.27 -13.68
C GLU A 39 14.13 -14.88 -13.07
N GLU A 40 13.41 -13.87 -13.58
CA GLU A 40 13.42 -12.50 -13.03
C GLU A 40 12.97 -12.50 -11.56
N LEU A 41 11.85 -13.15 -11.25
CA LEU A 41 11.33 -13.24 -9.87
C LEU A 41 12.28 -13.98 -8.92
N GLN A 42 13.02 -14.98 -9.42
CA GLN A 42 14.02 -15.70 -8.61
C GLN A 42 15.30 -14.88 -8.34
N ARG A 43 15.66 -14.01 -9.27
CA ARG A 43 16.86 -13.17 -9.17
C ARG A 43 16.60 -11.83 -8.49
N LEU A 44 15.31 -11.50 -8.25
CA LEU A 44 14.92 -10.22 -7.67
C LEU A 44 15.56 -10.08 -6.28
N PRO A 45 16.45 -9.10 -6.05
CA PRO A 45 16.99 -8.86 -4.72
C PRO A 45 15.90 -8.30 -3.78
N ASN A 46 16.22 -8.18 -2.50
CA ASN A 46 15.37 -7.42 -1.60
C ASN A 46 15.35 -5.96 -2.07
N ILE A 47 14.17 -5.43 -2.35
CA ILE A 47 13.99 -4.08 -2.90
C ILE A 47 13.01 -3.32 -2.03
N SER A 48 13.38 -2.08 -1.70
CA SER A 48 12.49 -1.11 -1.08
C SER A 48 12.19 0.01 -2.07
N CYS A 49 10.91 0.36 -2.22
CA CYS A 49 10.42 1.49 -3.03
C CYS A 49 9.52 2.40 -2.20
N LEU A 50 9.45 3.66 -2.57
CA LEU A 50 8.41 4.57 -2.10
C LEU A 50 7.17 4.38 -2.95
N GLU A 51 6.09 3.93 -2.34
CA GLU A 51 4.76 3.80 -2.93
C GLU A 51 3.96 5.08 -2.62
N THR A 52 3.49 5.76 -3.65
CA THR A 52 2.58 6.91 -3.54
C THR A 52 1.23 6.53 -4.12
N VAL A 53 0.19 6.59 -3.31
CA VAL A 53 -1.18 6.25 -3.69
C VAL A 53 -2.05 7.49 -3.64
N GLN A 54 -2.49 7.98 -4.79
CA GLN A 54 -3.52 9.02 -4.92
C GLN A 54 -4.87 8.35 -4.89
N ARG A 55 -5.67 8.62 -3.83
CA ARG A 55 -6.97 7.99 -3.64
C ARG A 55 -8.10 8.92 -4.04
N GLU A 56 -9.07 8.36 -4.72
CA GLU A 56 -10.31 9.03 -5.12
C GLU A 56 -11.51 8.22 -4.65
N HIS A 57 -12.55 8.92 -4.31
CA HIS A 57 -13.84 8.36 -3.89
C HIS A 57 -14.97 8.95 -4.73
N LYS A 58 -15.97 8.13 -5.04
CA LYS A 58 -17.24 8.56 -5.61
C LYS A 58 -18.35 8.01 -4.75
N PRO A 59 -19.16 8.86 -4.08
CA PRO A 59 -20.34 8.41 -3.35
C PRO A 59 -21.37 7.78 -4.31
N ALA A 60 -22.33 7.02 -3.77
CA ALA A 60 -23.36 6.34 -4.56
C ALA A 60 -24.10 7.30 -5.51
N ARG A 61 -24.35 8.52 -5.05
CA ARG A 61 -24.90 9.62 -5.85
C ARG A 61 -23.94 10.80 -5.77
N GLY A 62 -23.16 11.02 -6.85
CA GLY A 62 -22.20 12.11 -6.85
C GLY A 62 -21.11 11.95 -7.91
N LYS A 63 -20.14 12.83 -7.87
CA LYS A 63 -18.99 12.83 -8.78
C LYS A 63 -17.77 12.23 -8.08
N VAL A 64 -16.80 11.78 -8.86
CA VAL A 64 -15.49 11.39 -8.37
C VAL A 64 -14.80 12.60 -7.72
N GLN A 65 -14.22 12.39 -6.56
CA GLN A 65 -13.56 13.41 -5.75
C GLN A 65 -12.22 12.88 -5.25
N PRO A 66 -11.17 13.69 -5.18
CA PRO A 66 -9.97 13.34 -4.47
C PRO A 66 -10.30 13.04 -2.99
N LEU A 67 -9.77 11.95 -2.46
CA LEU A 67 -9.88 11.61 -1.04
C LEU A 67 -8.64 12.11 -0.31
N ASP A 68 -7.48 11.55 -0.63
CA ASP A 68 -6.18 11.89 -0.08
C ASP A 68 -5.03 11.33 -0.93
N THR A 69 -3.79 11.57 -0.46
CA THR A 69 -2.59 10.91 -0.94
C THR A 69 -1.94 10.17 0.22
N VAL A 70 -1.64 8.89 0.03
CA VAL A 70 -0.94 8.04 1.02
C VAL A 70 0.46 7.73 0.50
N ARG A 71 1.47 7.84 1.36
CA ARG A 71 2.84 7.41 1.07
C ARG A 71 3.28 6.31 2.02
N LEU A 72 3.85 5.25 1.47
CA LEU A 72 4.36 4.09 2.18
C LEU A 72 5.72 3.70 1.62
N GLU A 73 6.59 3.17 2.47
CA GLU A 73 7.72 2.35 2.02
C GLU A 73 7.24 0.92 1.87
N VAL A 74 7.46 0.33 0.71
CA VAL A 74 7.19 -1.09 0.46
C VAL A 74 8.50 -1.83 0.28
N LEU A 75 8.71 -2.90 1.04
CA LEU A 75 9.85 -3.81 0.93
C LEU A 75 9.38 -5.14 0.37
N ASN A 76 9.89 -5.51 -0.80
CA ASN A 76 9.76 -6.87 -1.32
C ASN A 76 11.00 -7.69 -0.95
N ASN A 77 10.83 -8.78 -0.22
CA ASN A 77 11.90 -9.71 0.14
C ASN A 77 11.90 -11.01 -0.68
N GLY A 78 11.26 -10.99 -1.85
CA GLY A 78 11.11 -12.15 -2.74
C GLY A 78 10.00 -13.13 -2.33
N ARG A 79 9.45 -13.01 -1.12
CA ARG A 79 8.34 -13.85 -0.61
C ARG A 79 7.10 -13.04 -0.26
N LYS A 80 7.29 -11.88 0.33
CA LYS A 80 6.22 -11.02 0.87
C LYS A 80 6.55 -9.56 0.63
N GLU A 81 5.51 -8.77 0.54
CA GLU A 81 5.58 -7.32 0.66
C GLU A 81 5.39 -6.93 2.12
N LEU A 82 6.30 -6.13 2.62
CA LEU A 82 6.29 -5.56 3.96
C LEU A 82 6.17 -4.05 3.83
N PHE A 83 5.46 -3.43 4.76
CA PHE A 83 5.16 -2.00 4.68
C PHE A 83 5.69 -1.25 5.89
N ALA A 84 6.04 0.01 5.65
CA ALA A 84 6.46 0.95 6.69
C ALA A 84 5.96 2.36 6.33
N SER A 85 5.87 3.24 7.31
CA SER A 85 5.73 4.66 7.01
C SER A 85 7.05 5.21 6.44
N PRO A 86 7.02 6.23 5.58
CA PRO A 86 8.26 6.80 5.02
C PRO A 86 9.23 7.20 6.13
N GLY A 87 10.49 6.77 5.99
CA GLY A 87 11.54 7.01 6.98
C GLY A 87 11.56 6.06 8.18
N ASP A 88 10.63 5.13 8.33
CA ASP A 88 10.71 4.09 9.36
C ASP A 88 11.70 3.00 8.92
N ARG A 89 12.44 2.46 9.89
CA ARG A 89 13.39 1.37 9.64
C ARG A 89 12.78 -0.02 9.82
N LYS A 90 11.62 -0.09 10.43
CA LYS A 90 10.94 -1.35 10.75
C LYS A 90 9.76 -1.54 9.82
N PHE A 91 9.88 -2.53 8.97
CA PHE A 91 8.81 -2.99 8.10
C PHE A 91 7.92 -4.00 8.83
N SER A 92 6.63 -3.99 8.50
CA SER A 92 5.60 -4.84 9.09
C SER A 92 4.87 -5.62 8.01
N GLU A 93 4.39 -6.82 8.35
CA GLU A 93 3.48 -7.63 7.51
C GLU A 93 2.02 -7.12 7.57
N GLN A 94 1.76 -6.02 8.28
CA GLN A 94 0.42 -5.46 8.34
C GLN A 94 -0.04 -5.02 6.95
N HIS A 95 -1.32 -5.21 6.69
CA HIS A 95 -1.92 -4.76 5.44
C HIS A 95 -1.75 -3.24 5.26
N PRO A 96 -1.44 -2.74 4.05
CA PRO A 96 -1.18 -1.31 3.82
C PRO A 96 -2.30 -0.38 4.30
N ILE A 97 -3.56 -0.85 4.34
CA ILE A 97 -4.68 -0.07 4.88
C ILE A 97 -4.48 0.35 6.34
N SER A 98 -3.66 -0.38 7.11
CA SER A 98 -3.33 0.01 8.50
C SER A 98 -2.59 1.33 8.60
N TYR A 99 -2.00 1.80 7.50
CA TYR A 99 -1.29 3.07 7.42
C TYR A 99 -2.19 4.22 6.95
N ALA A 100 -3.34 3.91 6.34
CA ALA A 100 -4.35 4.88 5.92
C ALA A 100 -5.60 4.70 6.76
N GLY A 101 -6.26 5.72 7.17
CA GLY A 101 -7.38 5.65 8.11
C GLY A 101 -8.61 4.92 7.58
N SER A 102 -8.88 4.96 6.29
CA SER A 102 -10.07 4.36 5.68
C SER A 102 -9.84 3.99 4.22
N GLY A 103 -10.83 3.39 3.59
CA GLY A 103 -10.82 3.05 2.16
C GLY A 103 -10.16 1.71 1.87
N VAL A 104 -9.56 1.58 0.70
CA VAL A 104 -8.92 0.34 0.22
C VAL A 104 -7.52 0.67 -0.28
N LEU A 105 -6.55 -0.18 0.05
CA LEU A 105 -5.20 -0.17 -0.52
C LEU A 105 -4.88 -1.58 -1.02
N GLY A 106 -4.29 -1.68 -2.22
CA GLY A 106 -3.83 -2.93 -2.80
C GLY A 106 -2.46 -3.35 -2.26
N ASN A 107 -2.12 -4.62 -2.48
CA ASN A 107 -0.80 -5.19 -2.27
C ASN A 107 -0.55 -6.27 -3.34
N GLY A 108 0.63 -6.86 -3.39
CA GLY A 108 0.96 -7.94 -4.31
C GLY A 108 1.54 -7.47 -5.66
N PHE A 109 1.94 -6.21 -5.78
CA PHE A 109 2.40 -5.64 -7.04
C PHE A 109 3.80 -6.15 -7.47
N PHE A 110 4.67 -6.49 -6.52
CA PHE A 110 6.09 -6.82 -6.79
C PHE A 110 6.35 -8.27 -7.22
N GLY A 111 5.34 -9.07 -7.45
CA GLY A 111 5.58 -10.40 -7.98
C GLY A 111 4.49 -11.42 -7.70
N LEU A 112 3.61 -11.19 -6.72
CA LEU A 112 2.53 -12.14 -6.40
C LEU A 112 1.62 -12.37 -7.62
N TYR A 113 1.17 -11.30 -8.24
CA TYR A 113 0.28 -11.39 -9.41
C TYR A 113 0.98 -11.95 -10.64
N LEU A 114 2.24 -11.56 -10.91
CA LEU A 114 3.01 -12.14 -12.02
C LEU A 114 3.21 -13.64 -11.83
N ARG A 115 3.47 -14.08 -10.60
CA ARG A 115 3.62 -15.51 -10.29
C ARG A 115 2.32 -16.25 -10.52
N ASN A 116 1.23 -15.81 -9.90
CA ASN A 116 -0.06 -16.51 -9.95
C ASN A 116 -0.62 -16.57 -11.39
N VAL A 117 -0.52 -15.47 -12.12
CA VAL A 117 -1.12 -15.35 -13.45
C VAL A 117 -0.22 -15.92 -14.53
N VAL A 118 1.06 -15.52 -14.55
CA VAL A 118 1.95 -15.83 -15.67
C VAL A 118 2.75 -17.11 -15.44
N VAL A 119 3.37 -17.27 -14.25
CA VAL A 119 4.31 -18.37 -14.00
C VAL A 119 3.59 -19.67 -13.68
N ASP A 120 2.69 -19.67 -12.69
CA ASP A 120 2.04 -20.89 -12.20
C ASP A 120 1.09 -21.51 -13.22
N GLY A 121 0.47 -20.68 -14.08
CA GLY A 121 -0.24 -21.13 -15.28
C GLY A 121 -1.41 -22.08 -15.04
N TYR A 122 -2.04 -22.02 -13.86
CA TYR A 122 -3.19 -22.86 -13.50
C TYR A 122 -4.49 -22.45 -14.21
N GLY A 123 -4.44 -21.37 -14.97
CA GLY A 123 -5.57 -20.85 -15.74
C GLY A 123 -5.61 -21.38 -17.18
N SER A 124 -6.64 -20.95 -17.90
CA SER A 124 -6.68 -21.03 -19.35
C SER A 124 -6.09 -19.73 -19.91
N ASP A 125 -5.06 -19.84 -20.75
CA ASP A 125 -4.50 -18.70 -21.47
C ASP A 125 -4.89 -18.78 -22.95
N GLU A 126 -5.36 -17.68 -23.48
CA GLU A 126 -5.75 -17.56 -24.88
C GLU A 126 -4.97 -16.43 -25.55
N TYR A 127 -4.18 -16.75 -26.56
CA TYR A 127 -3.46 -15.75 -27.34
C TYR A 127 -4.43 -14.88 -28.15
N LYS A 128 -4.31 -13.57 -28.04
CA LYS A 128 -5.17 -12.58 -28.72
C LYS A 128 -4.47 -11.82 -29.84
N GLY A 129 -3.23 -12.19 -30.15
CA GLY A 129 -2.44 -11.50 -31.14
C GLY A 129 -1.53 -10.42 -30.55
N GLU A 130 -1.07 -9.53 -31.42
CA GLU A 130 -0.20 -8.43 -31.04
C GLU A 130 -0.97 -7.11 -31.04
N GLU A 131 -0.62 -6.25 -30.07
CA GLU A 131 -1.26 -4.95 -29.86
C GLU A 131 -0.20 -3.87 -29.64
N THR A 132 -0.40 -2.70 -30.25
CA THR A 132 0.53 -1.57 -30.02
C THR A 132 0.08 -0.74 -28.83
N ILE A 133 0.88 -0.75 -27.76
CA ILE A 133 0.65 0.02 -26.55
C ILE A 133 1.85 0.94 -26.31
N GLY A 134 1.60 2.25 -26.18
CA GLY A 134 2.68 3.22 -25.97
C GLY A 134 3.75 3.23 -27.07
N GLY A 135 3.39 2.85 -28.31
CA GLY A 135 4.31 2.77 -29.45
C GLY A 135 5.16 1.48 -29.51
N ARG A 136 4.92 0.52 -28.62
CA ARG A 136 5.58 -0.80 -28.59
C ARG A 136 4.60 -1.89 -29.02
N LEU A 137 5.05 -2.81 -29.86
CA LEU A 137 4.29 -3.99 -30.25
C LEU A 137 4.41 -5.05 -29.17
N LEU A 138 3.28 -5.45 -28.59
CA LEU A 138 3.22 -6.38 -27.45
C LEU A 138 2.32 -7.55 -27.79
N ALA A 139 2.71 -8.75 -27.42
CA ALA A 139 1.88 -9.95 -27.51
C ALA A 139 0.93 -9.98 -26.33
N ARG A 140 -0.35 -10.25 -26.59
CA ARG A 140 -1.42 -10.28 -25.59
C ARG A 140 -1.95 -11.68 -25.37
N TRP A 141 -2.14 -12.04 -24.11
CA TRP A 141 -2.90 -13.22 -23.68
C TRP A 141 -4.01 -12.79 -22.73
N ASP A 142 -5.19 -13.36 -22.95
CA ASP A 142 -6.28 -13.31 -21.97
C ASP A 142 -6.22 -14.57 -21.12
N TYR A 143 -6.52 -14.42 -19.83
CA TYR A 143 -6.46 -15.53 -18.87
C TYR A 143 -7.70 -15.58 -17.98
N ARG A 144 -7.95 -16.77 -17.39
CA ARG A 144 -8.96 -16.96 -16.36
C ARG A 144 -8.47 -17.94 -15.29
N LEU A 145 -8.58 -17.53 -14.02
CA LEU A 145 -8.28 -18.32 -12.84
C LEU A 145 -9.55 -18.49 -12.00
N SER A 146 -9.93 -19.73 -11.73
CA SER A 146 -11.05 -20.00 -10.79
C SER A 146 -10.70 -19.54 -9.39
N VAL A 147 -11.71 -19.41 -8.51
CA VAL A 147 -11.54 -19.00 -7.10
C VAL A 147 -10.46 -19.82 -6.36
N ILE A 148 -10.32 -21.12 -6.70
CA ILE A 148 -9.32 -22.01 -6.07
C ILE A 148 -7.90 -21.63 -6.49
N TRP A 149 -7.69 -21.30 -7.75
CA TRP A 149 -6.37 -21.03 -8.33
C TRP A 149 -5.96 -19.58 -8.27
N ALA A 150 -6.93 -18.66 -8.22
CA ALA A 150 -6.66 -17.23 -8.11
C ALA A 150 -5.96 -16.85 -6.79
N GLN A 151 -6.24 -17.60 -5.72
CA GLN A 151 -5.70 -17.34 -4.37
C GLN A 151 -5.89 -15.87 -3.94
N GLN A 152 -6.90 -15.22 -4.51
CA GLN A 152 -7.19 -13.82 -4.25
C GLN A 152 -8.28 -13.70 -3.20
N ARG A 153 -7.96 -13.00 -2.11
CA ARG A 153 -8.90 -12.69 -1.05
C ARG A 153 -9.13 -11.18 -0.98
N ILE A 154 -10.40 -10.79 -0.97
CA ILE A 154 -10.79 -9.40 -0.73
C ILE A 154 -11.32 -9.30 0.70
N ASN A 155 -10.83 -8.29 1.44
CA ASN A 155 -11.25 -7.99 2.80
C ASN A 155 -11.84 -6.57 2.83
N LEU A 156 -13.08 -6.47 3.26
CA LEU A 156 -13.81 -5.21 3.46
C LEU A 156 -14.34 -5.17 4.89
N PRO A 157 -14.70 -4.00 5.43
CA PRO A 157 -15.37 -3.92 6.74
C PRO A 157 -16.63 -4.76 6.83
N GLU A 158 -17.38 -4.88 5.73
CA GLU A 158 -18.64 -5.61 5.66
C GLU A 158 -18.47 -7.13 5.58
N GLY A 159 -17.30 -7.59 5.13
CA GLY A 159 -17.03 -9.01 4.98
C GLY A 159 -15.81 -9.31 4.14
N SER A 160 -15.47 -10.58 4.05
CA SER A 160 -14.33 -11.02 3.25
C SER A 160 -14.64 -12.29 2.47
N GLY A 161 -13.93 -12.51 1.39
CA GLY A 161 -14.09 -13.71 0.59
C GLY A 161 -13.03 -13.89 -0.49
N ASN A 162 -12.91 -15.12 -0.95
CA ASN A 162 -12.06 -15.45 -2.09
C ASN A 162 -12.83 -15.21 -3.38
N VAL A 163 -12.14 -14.74 -4.40
CA VAL A 163 -12.69 -14.40 -5.72
C VAL A 163 -11.90 -15.08 -6.82
N GLY A 164 -12.53 -15.31 -7.98
CA GLY A 164 -11.85 -15.66 -9.19
C GLY A 164 -11.18 -14.46 -9.84
N LEU A 165 -10.33 -14.70 -10.81
CA LEU A 165 -9.66 -13.65 -11.59
C LEU A 165 -9.75 -13.96 -13.08
N HIS A 166 -10.00 -12.94 -13.87
CA HIS A 166 -9.79 -12.96 -15.31
C HIS A 166 -9.16 -11.64 -15.75
N GLY A 167 -8.55 -11.64 -16.91
CA GLY A 167 -7.93 -10.43 -17.43
C GLY A 167 -6.99 -10.69 -18.56
N SER A 168 -6.02 -9.80 -18.73
CA SER A 168 -5.03 -9.89 -19.80
C SER A 168 -3.65 -9.54 -19.28
N PHE A 169 -2.63 -10.10 -19.91
CA PHE A 169 -1.26 -9.62 -19.76
C PHE A 169 -0.62 -9.41 -21.14
N TRP A 170 0.32 -8.47 -21.15
CA TRP A 170 1.05 -8.09 -22.37
C TRP A 170 2.54 -8.26 -22.13
N ALA A 171 3.19 -8.96 -23.05
CA ALA A 171 4.63 -9.14 -23.01
C ALA A 171 5.28 -8.70 -24.32
N ASP A 172 6.48 -8.18 -24.18
CA ASP A 172 7.33 -7.85 -25.31
C ASP A 172 7.85 -9.15 -25.97
N PRO A 173 7.62 -9.38 -27.26
CA PRO A 173 8.01 -10.63 -27.92
C PRO A 173 9.52 -10.77 -28.11
N GLU A 174 10.31 -9.70 -27.97
CA GLU A 174 11.77 -9.71 -28.11
C GLU A 174 12.47 -9.90 -26.77
N THR A 175 12.05 -9.16 -25.73
CA THR A 175 12.66 -9.21 -24.40
C THR A 175 12.00 -10.20 -23.45
N TYR A 176 10.79 -10.63 -23.76
CA TYR A 176 9.90 -11.47 -22.93
C TYR A 176 9.45 -10.82 -21.62
N ASP A 177 9.69 -9.53 -21.44
CA ASP A 177 9.22 -8.78 -20.27
C ASP A 177 7.71 -8.61 -20.32
N VAL A 178 7.04 -8.94 -19.22
CA VAL A 178 5.64 -8.54 -19.04
C VAL A 178 5.62 -7.06 -18.69
N THR A 179 5.02 -6.27 -19.58
CA THR A 179 4.96 -4.80 -19.45
C THR A 179 3.67 -4.32 -18.81
N ARG A 180 2.60 -5.13 -18.90
CA ARG A 180 1.29 -4.80 -18.34
C ARG A 180 0.55 -6.04 -17.91
N LEU A 181 -0.17 -5.93 -16.77
CA LEU A 181 -1.07 -6.95 -16.26
C LEU A 181 -2.38 -6.29 -15.84
N GLU A 182 -3.51 -6.85 -16.25
CA GLU A 182 -4.85 -6.45 -15.85
C GLU A 182 -5.55 -7.62 -15.17
N LEU A 183 -6.10 -7.38 -13.96
CA LEU A 183 -6.82 -8.37 -13.16
C LEU A 183 -8.22 -7.84 -12.88
N ASN A 184 -9.23 -8.60 -13.26
CA ASN A 184 -10.63 -8.34 -12.94
C ASN A 184 -11.09 -9.45 -12.00
N ALA A 185 -11.53 -9.11 -10.81
CA ALA A 185 -12.12 -10.07 -9.90
C ALA A 185 -13.51 -10.48 -10.37
N ASP A 186 -13.82 -11.75 -10.25
CA ASP A 186 -15.15 -12.31 -10.51
C ASP A 186 -15.55 -13.30 -9.41
N ASP A 187 -16.74 -13.93 -9.58
CA ASP A 187 -17.27 -14.91 -8.61
C ASP A 187 -17.33 -14.33 -7.18
N PHE A 188 -17.81 -13.08 -7.04
CA PHE A 188 -17.95 -12.44 -5.72
C PHE A 188 -18.89 -13.23 -4.81
N PRO A 189 -18.42 -13.69 -3.63
CA PRO A 189 -19.30 -14.33 -2.67
C PRO A 189 -20.28 -13.31 -2.05
N PRO A 190 -21.45 -13.77 -1.52
CA PRO A 190 -22.47 -12.88 -0.96
C PRO A 190 -21.98 -11.96 0.18
N ALA A 191 -20.90 -12.33 0.86
CA ALA A 191 -20.28 -11.50 1.90
C ALA A 191 -19.54 -10.26 1.35
N LEU A 192 -19.29 -10.20 0.03
CA LEU A 192 -18.64 -9.08 -0.61
C LEU A 192 -19.67 -8.29 -1.44
N PRO A 193 -20.13 -7.12 -0.96
CA PRO A 193 -21.11 -6.30 -1.66
C PRO A 193 -20.48 -5.50 -2.82
N LEU A 194 -19.83 -6.19 -3.76
CA LEU A 194 -19.10 -5.64 -4.90
C LEU A 194 -19.75 -5.99 -6.22
N THR A 195 -19.66 -5.08 -7.19
CA THR A 195 -19.96 -5.30 -8.60
C THR A 195 -18.70 -5.35 -9.44
N GLU A 196 -17.60 -4.76 -8.96
CA GLU A 196 -16.37 -4.67 -9.71
C GLU A 196 -15.17 -4.51 -8.76
N ALA A 197 -14.07 -5.19 -9.09
CA ALA A 197 -12.75 -4.92 -8.52
C ALA A 197 -11.70 -5.20 -9.62
N VAL A 198 -11.02 -4.14 -10.07
CA VAL A 198 -10.05 -4.17 -11.18
C VAL A 198 -8.72 -3.65 -10.68
N THR A 199 -7.65 -4.36 -11.01
CA THR A 199 -6.28 -3.91 -10.79
C THR A 199 -5.54 -3.89 -12.12
N ARG A 200 -4.83 -2.81 -12.43
CA ARG A 200 -3.93 -2.69 -13.56
C ARG A 200 -2.54 -2.37 -13.04
N ILE A 201 -1.52 -3.05 -13.57
CA ILE A 201 -0.14 -2.87 -13.18
C ILE A 201 0.69 -2.71 -14.44
N ASN A 202 1.50 -1.67 -14.50
CA ASN A 202 2.52 -1.52 -15.52
C ASN A 202 3.88 -1.82 -14.92
N PHE A 203 4.73 -2.46 -15.71
CA PHE A 203 6.09 -2.84 -15.32
C PHE A 203 7.09 -2.20 -16.25
N SER A 204 8.23 -1.81 -15.68
CA SER A 204 9.35 -1.26 -16.44
C SER A 204 10.69 -1.74 -15.88
N ARG A 205 11.72 -1.69 -16.71
CA ARG A 205 13.09 -1.94 -16.29
C ARG A 205 13.60 -0.75 -15.47
N THR A 206 14.02 -1.01 -14.25
CA THR A 206 14.45 0.00 -13.29
C THR A 206 15.86 -0.32 -12.79
N ASP A 207 16.70 0.70 -12.71
CA ASP A 207 18.03 0.59 -12.14
C ASP A 207 17.94 0.53 -10.61
N VAL A 208 18.42 -0.57 -10.02
CA VAL A 208 18.46 -0.77 -8.58
C VAL A 208 19.85 -1.19 -8.16
N GLY A 209 20.62 -0.26 -7.63
CA GLY A 209 22.05 -0.48 -7.37
C GLY A 209 22.82 -0.76 -8.65
N ASN A 210 23.44 -1.95 -8.74
CA ASN A 210 24.18 -2.38 -9.92
C ASN A 210 23.37 -3.28 -10.86
N ASN A 211 22.06 -3.44 -10.62
CA ASN A 211 21.22 -4.34 -11.38
C ASN A 211 20.09 -3.57 -12.08
N VAL A 212 19.74 -4.03 -13.28
CA VAL A 212 18.51 -3.60 -13.97
C VAL A 212 17.47 -4.69 -13.77
N VAL A 213 16.38 -4.38 -13.11
CA VAL A 213 15.33 -5.34 -12.73
C VAL A 213 13.97 -4.90 -13.24
N LEU A 214 13.09 -5.85 -13.53
CA LEU A 214 11.71 -5.57 -13.92
C LEU A 214 10.88 -5.33 -12.66
N LEU A 215 10.35 -4.11 -12.49
CA LEU A 215 9.56 -3.70 -11.34
C LEU A 215 8.22 -3.09 -11.76
N PRO A 216 7.19 -3.11 -10.89
CA PRO A 216 6.04 -2.25 -11.09
C PRO A 216 6.50 -0.78 -11.01
N ASP A 217 6.09 0.02 -11.98
CA ASP A 217 6.32 1.47 -11.97
C ASP A 217 5.05 2.23 -11.61
N SER A 218 3.90 1.72 -12.04
CA SER A 218 2.61 2.33 -11.79
C SER A 218 1.49 1.30 -11.74
N GLY A 219 0.38 1.67 -11.10
CA GLY A 219 -0.80 0.86 -11.03
C GLY A 219 -2.08 1.67 -10.89
N GLU A 220 -3.19 1.05 -11.19
CA GLU A 220 -4.52 1.55 -10.87
C GLU A 220 -5.32 0.43 -10.22
N PHE A 221 -5.97 0.75 -9.12
CA PHE A 221 -6.95 -0.11 -8.48
C PHE A 221 -8.31 0.59 -8.48
N ARG A 222 -9.36 -0.11 -8.93
CA ARG A 222 -10.74 0.40 -8.91
C ARG A 222 -11.66 -0.65 -8.32
N MET A 223 -12.53 -0.22 -7.42
CA MET A 223 -13.55 -1.07 -6.78
C MET A 223 -14.88 -0.34 -6.80
N VAL A 224 -15.96 -1.06 -7.17
CA VAL A 224 -17.33 -0.54 -7.18
C VAL A 224 -18.21 -1.42 -6.30
N ARG A 225 -18.94 -0.79 -5.37
CA ARG A 225 -19.88 -1.45 -4.48
C ARG A 225 -21.26 -1.63 -5.13
N LEU A 226 -22.08 -2.53 -4.61
CA LEU A 226 -23.49 -2.67 -5.01
C LEU A 226 -24.29 -1.38 -4.85
N THR A 227 -23.89 -0.51 -3.93
CA THR A 227 -24.49 0.83 -3.72
C THR A 227 -24.18 1.81 -4.86
N GLY A 228 -23.22 1.49 -5.74
CA GLY A 228 -22.68 2.39 -6.75
C GLY A 228 -21.55 3.31 -6.25
N GLU A 229 -21.15 3.18 -4.99
CA GLU A 229 -19.94 3.82 -4.47
C GLU A 229 -18.71 3.24 -5.15
N MET A 230 -17.74 4.09 -5.47
CA MET A 230 -16.50 3.69 -6.12
C MET A 230 -15.28 4.24 -5.37
N SER A 231 -14.29 3.39 -5.18
CA SER A 231 -12.93 3.76 -4.79
C SER A 231 -12.00 3.58 -5.98
N ARG A 232 -11.12 4.55 -6.23
CA ARG A 232 -10.06 4.47 -7.24
C ARG A 232 -8.76 4.95 -6.66
N ASN A 233 -7.70 4.18 -6.85
CA ASN A 233 -6.35 4.49 -6.41
C ASN A 233 -5.43 4.50 -7.63
N ARG A 234 -4.65 5.56 -7.80
CA ARG A 234 -3.51 5.59 -8.71
C ARG A 234 -2.25 5.42 -7.89
N ILE A 235 -1.40 4.50 -8.31
CA ILE A 235 -0.25 4.04 -7.55
C ILE A 235 0.99 4.30 -8.39
N GLU A 236 2.02 4.86 -7.77
CA GLU A 236 3.33 5.08 -8.37
C GLU A 236 4.40 4.53 -7.43
N PHE A 237 5.38 3.83 -8.00
CA PHE A 237 6.53 3.29 -7.28
C PHE A 237 7.78 4.05 -7.70
N THR A 238 8.43 4.71 -6.74
CA THR A 238 9.62 5.54 -6.99
C THR A 238 10.72 5.23 -5.98
N HIS A 239 11.90 5.80 -6.20
CA HIS A 239 13.04 5.65 -5.26
C HIS A 239 13.33 4.20 -4.89
N CYS A 240 13.20 3.30 -5.86
CA CYS A 240 13.50 1.89 -5.66
C CYS A 240 15.00 1.69 -5.43
N ARG A 241 15.34 0.93 -4.39
CA ARG A 241 16.72 0.65 -4.00
C ARG A 241 16.87 -0.77 -3.48
N GLN A 242 18.05 -1.32 -3.61
CA GLN A 242 18.38 -2.60 -3.01
C GLN A 242 18.40 -2.44 -1.48
N TYR A 243 17.70 -3.33 -0.80
CA TYR A 243 17.65 -3.38 0.65
C TYR A 243 18.63 -4.45 1.15
N GLY A 244 19.68 -4.05 1.87
CA GLY A 244 20.63 -4.94 2.53
C GLY A 244 20.44 -4.92 4.05
N ALA A 245 20.71 -6.02 4.72
CA ALA A 245 20.62 -6.13 6.18
C ALA A 245 21.56 -5.12 6.92
N ASP A 246 22.61 -4.65 6.23
CA ASP A 246 23.59 -3.69 6.77
C ASP A 246 23.39 -2.27 6.23
N SER A 247 22.34 -2.01 5.47
CA SER A 247 22.09 -0.68 4.90
C SER A 247 21.56 0.27 5.98
N THR A 248 22.40 1.21 6.38
CA THR A 248 21.96 2.45 6.99
C THR A 248 21.22 3.22 5.90
N ILE A 249 19.89 3.27 5.97
CA ILE A 249 19.08 3.96 4.98
C ILE A 249 19.27 5.46 5.22
N ASN A 250 20.07 6.12 4.38
CA ASN A 250 20.05 7.57 4.25
C ASN A 250 18.83 7.91 3.40
N PHE A 251 17.82 8.44 4.03
CA PHE A 251 16.71 9.05 3.32
C PHE A 251 17.12 10.48 2.97
N ASP A 252 17.62 10.69 1.79
CA ASP A 252 17.56 12.00 1.16
C ASP A 252 16.10 12.17 0.71
N GLU A 253 15.31 12.85 1.55
CA GLU A 253 13.97 13.29 1.13
C GLU A 253 14.12 14.27 -0.03
N PRO A 254 13.33 14.11 -1.13
CA PRO A 254 13.25 15.18 -2.09
C PRO A 254 12.61 16.40 -1.42
N GLU A 255 13.38 17.45 -1.25
CA GLU A 255 13.07 18.88 -1.07
C GLU A 255 11.78 19.32 -0.34
N PHE A 256 11.30 18.62 0.71
CA PHE A 256 10.16 19.13 1.47
C PHE A 256 10.47 19.69 2.86
N SER A 257 11.71 19.76 3.28
CA SER A 257 12.18 20.74 4.27
C SER A 257 13.69 20.73 4.45
N GLU A 258 14.36 21.82 4.13
CA GLU A 258 15.73 22.12 4.60
C GLU A 258 15.90 22.08 6.14
N GLN A 259 14.81 21.89 6.88
CA GLN A 259 14.81 21.86 8.34
C GLN A 259 14.86 20.45 8.92
N ALA A 260 14.42 19.40 8.21
CA ALA A 260 14.51 18.02 8.67
C ALA A 260 15.96 17.48 8.62
N ALA A 261 16.78 18.00 7.72
CA ALA A 261 18.18 17.58 7.53
C ALA A 261 19.12 17.95 8.69
N ARG A 262 18.68 18.78 9.65
CA ARG A 262 19.52 19.18 10.82
C ARG A 262 19.49 18.22 12.00
N PHE A 263 18.59 17.23 11.97
CA PHE A 263 18.54 16.21 13.01
C PHE A 263 19.27 14.95 12.54
N GLY A 264 20.53 14.82 12.95
CA GLY A 264 21.41 13.73 12.57
C GLY A 264 20.74 12.35 12.65
N THR A 265 21.05 11.52 11.67
CA THR A 265 20.71 10.10 11.61
C THR A 265 21.15 9.40 12.89
N VAL A 266 20.21 9.10 13.77
CA VAL A 266 20.46 8.25 14.94
C VAL A 266 19.82 6.91 14.68
N SER A 267 20.63 5.85 14.80
CA SER A 267 20.21 4.45 14.79
C SER A 267 18.97 4.26 15.67
N MET A 268 17.84 3.81 15.10
CA MET A 268 16.70 3.35 15.89
C MET A 268 17.07 2.01 16.51
N ASP A 269 17.67 2.06 17.68
CA ASP A 269 17.87 0.90 18.52
C ASP A 269 16.51 0.47 19.12
N ASP A 270 16.27 -0.83 19.24
CA ASP A 270 15.07 -1.41 19.89
C ASP A 270 14.96 -1.05 21.38
N THR A 271 15.89 -0.27 21.90
CA THR A 271 16.02 0.18 23.28
C THR A 271 15.38 1.55 23.57
N LEU A 272 14.47 2.06 22.70
CA LEU A 272 13.76 3.30 23.02
C LEU A 272 13.05 3.18 24.36
N ARG A 273 13.46 3.99 25.31
CA ARG A 273 12.82 4.08 26.63
C ARG A 273 11.37 4.52 26.44
N THR A 274 10.48 3.96 27.25
CA THR A 274 9.07 4.35 27.24
C THR A 274 8.80 5.42 28.29
N LEU A 275 7.88 6.33 27.98
CA LEU A 275 7.37 7.28 28.96
C LEU A 275 6.44 6.57 29.95
N PRO A 276 6.41 6.98 31.24
CA PRO A 276 5.40 6.52 32.17
C PRO A 276 3.98 6.81 31.66
N ALA A 277 3.04 5.90 31.92
CA ALA A 277 1.64 6.11 31.58
C ALA A 277 0.98 7.19 32.44
N GLY A 278 0.00 7.90 31.89
CA GLY A 278 -0.81 8.90 32.59
C GLY A 278 -0.28 10.34 32.56
N LEU A 279 0.87 10.58 31.93
CA LEU A 279 1.40 11.93 31.77
C LEU A 279 0.54 12.71 30.76
N GLN A 280 0.16 13.93 31.10
CA GLN A 280 -0.43 14.87 30.16
C GLN A 280 0.65 15.74 29.54
N ILE A 281 0.79 15.68 28.23
CA ILE A 281 1.83 16.36 27.47
C ILE A 281 1.16 17.26 26.44
N ALA A 282 1.33 18.57 26.58
CA ALA A 282 0.90 19.54 25.58
C ALA A 282 2.00 19.67 24.53
N VAL A 283 1.65 19.47 23.27
CA VAL A 283 2.54 19.60 22.12
C VAL A 283 2.04 20.72 21.22
N LYS A 284 2.92 21.64 20.84
CA LYS A 284 2.64 22.68 19.85
C LYS A 284 3.39 22.38 18.55
N LEU A 285 2.72 22.52 17.40
CA LEU A 285 3.33 22.32 16.09
C LEU A 285 4.49 23.32 15.87
N ARG A 286 5.60 22.80 15.39
CA ARG A 286 6.76 23.63 15.04
C ARG A 286 6.60 24.30 13.67
N SER A 287 5.90 23.65 12.75
CA SER A 287 5.61 24.12 11.40
C SER A 287 4.11 24.10 11.14
N ARG A 288 3.67 24.89 10.14
CA ARG A 288 2.30 24.86 9.63
C ARG A 288 2.06 23.52 8.92
N ILE A 289 0.92 22.90 9.12
CA ILE A 289 0.45 21.74 8.37
C ILE A 289 -0.61 22.23 7.38
N SER A 290 -0.37 22.03 6.08
CA SER A 290 -1.30 22.40 5.01
C SER A 290 -1.88 21.17 4.30
N GLY A 291 -3.00 21.36 3.58
CA GLY A 291 -3.72 20.27 2.91
C GLY A 291 -2.96 19.53 1.81
N ASP A 292 -1.76 19.96 1.45
CA ASP A 292 -0.97 19.33 0.40
C ASP A 292 -0.06 18.20 0.91
N LEU A 293 -0.04 17.98 2.23
CA LEU A 293 0.80 16.94 2.82
C LEU A 293 0.15 15.56 2.73
N PRO A 294 0.88 14.53 2.29
CA PRO A 294 0.35 13.18 2.23
C PRO A 294 0.23 12.55 3.63
N VAL A 295 -0.64 11.56 3.74
CA VAL A 295 -0.63 10.61 4.87
C VAL A 295 0.72 9.89 4.90
N GLY A 296 1.32 9.78 6.08
CA GLY A 296 2.69 9.31 6.28
C GLY A 296 3.72 10.43 6.39
N ALA A 297 3.38 11.68 6.01
CA ALA A 297 4.29 12.82 6.12
C ALA A 297 4.68 13.08 7.59
N LEU A 298 5.96 13.42 7.78
CA LEU A 298 6.50 13.76 9.09
C LEU A 298 5.97 15.10 9.59
N ILE A 299 5.72 15.18 10.88
CA ILE A 299 5.36 16.41 11.58
C ILE A 299 6.24 16.59 12.81
N ASP A 300 6.61 17.84 13.07
CA ASP A 300 7.43 18.20 14.22
C ASP A 300 6.65 19.07 15.19
N GLY A 301 6.84 18.77 16.47
CA GLY A 301 6.28 19.53 17.57
C GLY A 301 7.31 19.84 18.63
N LEU A 302 6.91 20.69 19.56
CA LEU A 302 7.66 20.97 20.78
C LEU A 302 6.73 20.79 21.97
N VAL A 303 7.22 20.22 23.07
CA VAL A 303 6.50 20.21 24.34
C VAL A 303 6.23 21.67 24.76
N ALA A 304 4.96 21.99 25.01
CA ALA A 304 4.54 23.38 25.22
C ALA A 304 4.87 23.90 26.62
N THR A 305 4.79 23.03 27.64
CA THR A 305 4.99 23.33 29.05
C THR A 305 5.72 22.18 29.74
N ASP A 306 6.43 22.46 30.83
CA ASP A 306 7.07 21.42 31.61
C ASP A 306 6.06 20.37 32.08
N VAL A 307 6.45 19.10 31.97
CA VAL A 307 5.67 17.96 32.44
C VAL A 307 6.35 17.42 33.68
N SER A 308 5.68 17.55 34.82
CA SER A 308 6.20 17.10 36.10
C SER A 308 5.49 15.86 36.61
N ALA A 309 6.23 14.94 37.20
CA ALA A 309 5.69 13.81 37.96
C ALA A 309 6.46 13.63 39.27
N LYS A 310 5.75 13.32 40.34
CA LYS A 310 6.33 13.12 41.66
C LYS A 310 7.24 14.30 42.15
N GLY A 311 6.88 15.53 41.77
CA GLY A 311 7.60 16.74 42.17
C GLY A 311 8.87 17.07 41.38
N ALA A 312 9.21 16.29 40.35
CA ALA A 312 10.34 16.56 39.46
C ALA A 312 9.87 16.79 38.01
N VAL A 313 10.56 17.69 37.30
CA VAL A 313 10.33 17.87 35.83
C VAL A 313 10.89 16.66 35.11
N MET A 314 10.00 15.93 34.47
CA MET A 314 10.35 14.77 33.64
C MET A 314 10.61 15.13 32.21
N ILE A 315 9.84 16.07 31.67
CA ILE A 315 9.93 16.53 30.27
C ILE A 315 9.92 18.05 30.29
N ALA A 316 11.00 18.66 29.85
CA ALA A 316 11.10 20.10 29.81
C ALA A 316 10.29 20.70 28.64
N ALA A 317 9.77 21.91 28.87
CA ALA A 317 9.21 22.70 27.78
C ALA A 317 10.26 22.89 26.67
N GLY A 318 9.82 22.84 25.39
CA GLY A 318 10.73 22.94 24.26
C GLY A 318 11.36 21.62 23.82
N SER A 319 11.15 20.50 24.55
CA SER A 319 11.60 19.17 24.10
C SER A 319 11.02 18.83 22.73
N PRO A 320 11.85 18.42 21.75
CA PRO A 320 11.37 18.05 20.42
C PRO A 320 10.47 16.83 20.45
N VAL A 321 9.38 16.88 19.69
CA VAL A 321 8.44 15.77 19.50
C VAL A 321 8.29 15.50 18.01
N ARG A 322 8.38 14.25 17.60
CA ARG A 322 8.21 13.83 16.20
C ARG A 322 6.96 13.00 16.03
N GLY A 323 6.32 13.17 14.90
CA GLY A 323 5.09 12.46 14.56
C GLY A 323 4.83 12.41 13.08
N ARG A 324 3.60 12.02 12.75
CA ARG A 324 3.14 11.84 11.36
C ARG A 324 1.69 12.26 11.21
N ILE A 325 1.33 12.60 9.97
CA ILE A 325 -0.06 12.63 9.54
C ILE A 325 -0.50 11.18 9.33
N ARG A 326 -1.58 10.76 10.00
CA ARG A 326 -2.13 9.40 9.90
C ARG A 326 -3.42 9.35 9.10
N ARG A 327 -4.11 10.49 8.99
CA ARG A 327 -5.33 10.63 8.21
C ARG A 327 -5.44 12.07 7.73
N LEU A 328 -5.79 12.26 6.46
CA LEU A 328 -6.13 13.55 5.90
C LEU A 328 -7.08 13.33 4.73
N GLU A 329 -8.34 13.14 5.02
CA GLU A 329 -9.36 12.81 4.02
C GLU A 329 -10.26 14.01 3.76
N HIS A 330 -10.62 14.20 2.50
CA HIS A 330 -11.46 15.28 2.01
C HIS A 330 -12.84 14.75 1.66
N TYR A 331 -13.87 15.37 2.21
CA TYR A 331 -15.25 15.08 1.92
C TYR A 331 -16.01 16.35 1.53
N THR A 332 -16.97 16.23 0.62
CA THR A 332 -17.76 17.38 0.13
C THR A 332 -19.21 17.33 0.54
N GLU A 333 -19.70 16.19 0.98
CA GLU A 333 -21.10 15.99 1.39
C GLU A 333 -21.17 15.55 2.85
N PRO A 334 -22.16 16.03 3.63
CA PRO A 334 -23.24 16.96 3.27
C PRO A 334 -22.77 18.42 3.14
N PHE A 335 -21.56 18.73 3.53
CA PHE A 335 -20.82 19.99 3.36
C PHE A 335 -19.33 19.69 3.35
N PRO A 336 -18.47 20.58 2.80
CA PRO A 336 -17.03 20.33 2.79
C PRO A 336 -16.46 20.20 4.20
N TYR A 337 -15.77 19.08 4.47
CA TYR A 337 -15.05 18.83 5.72
C TYR A 337 -13.85 17.92 5.50
N LEU A 338 -12.95 17.93 6.47
CA LEU A 338 -11.76 17.12 6.53
C LEU A 338 -11.82 16.21 7.76
N VAL A 339 -11.30 15.01 7.60
CA VAL A 339 -10.98 14.12 8.71
C VAL A 339 -9.47 14.10 8.86
N VAL A 340 -8.99 14.56 10.00
CA VAL A 340 -7.54 14.73 10.26
C VAL A 340 -7.15 13.89 11.45
N ALA A 341 -6.10 13.09 11.33
CA ALA A 341 -5.49 12.39 12.45
C ALA A 341 -3.99 12.63 12.45
N LEU A 342 -3.48 12.99 13.62
CA LEU A 342 -2.06 13.17 13.90
C LEU A 342 -1.63 12.09 14.88
N GLU A 343 -0.38 11.67 14.79
CA GLU A 343 0.26 10.78 15.74
C GLU A 343 1.63 11.34 16.08
N PHE A 344 1.94 11.46 17.35
CA PHE A 344 3.32 11.68 17.80
C PHE A 344 3.89 10.34 18.27
N THR A 345 5.06 9.99 17.80
CA THR A 345 5.70 8.68 18.04
C THR A 345 6.92 8.77 18.93
N GLU A 346 7.59 9.93 18.98
CA GLU A 346 8.82 10.11 19.73
C GLU A 346 8.88 11.48 20.41
N VAL A 347 9.52 11.52 21.58
CA VAL A 347 9.96 12.75 22.26
C VAL A 347 11.44 12.63 22.62
N GLU A 348 12.19 13.71 22.41
CA GLU A 348 13.60 13.75 22.75
C GLU A 348 13.80 14.41 24.12
N LEU A 349 14.40 13.66 25.06
CA LEU A 349 14.72 14.12 26.41
C LEU A 349 16.24 14.08 26.60
N GLN A 350 16.88 15.23 26.79
CA GLN A 350 18.34 15.34 27.00
C GLN A 350 19.16 14.60 25.92
N GLY A 351 18.73 14.69 24.64
CA GLY A 351 19.37 14.02 23.52
C GLY A 351 19.03 12.51 23.36
N ILE A 352 18.21 11.96 24.26
CA ILE A 352 17.76 10.57 24.20
C ILE A 352 16.32 10.52 23.70
N ARG A 353 16.04 9.69 22.71
CA ARG A 353 14.69 9.49 22.19
C ARG A 353 13.91 8.53 23.06
N HIS A 354 12.66 8.88 23.32
CA HIS A 354 11.70 8.08 24.06
C HIS A 354 10.46 7.87 23.18
N ARG A 355 9.87 6.69 23.27
CA ARG A 355 8.58 6.42 22.60
C ARG A 355 7.48 7.28 23.20
N PHE A 356 6.79 7.99 22.34
CA PHE A 356 5.61 8.79 22.67
C PHE A 356 4.35 8.01 22.30
N TYR A 357 3.86 7.20 23.24
CA TYR A 357 2.67 6.40 23.05
C TYR A 357 1.52 7.01 23.86
N ALA A 358 0.60 7.72 23.20
CA ALA A 358 -0.37 8.56 23.88
C ALA A 358 -1.67 8.70 23.10
N ASN A 359 -2.76 9.00 23.79
CA ASN A 359 -4.04 9.36 23.20
C ASN A 359 -4.19 10.88 23.21
N LEU A 360 -4.77 11.42 22.12
CA LEU A 360 -5.19 12.82 22.07
C LEU A 360 -6.34 13.04 23.05
N VAL A 361 -6.24 14.05 23.90
CA VAL A 361 -7.26 14.38 24.91
C VAL A 361 -7.84 15.78 24.78
N ASP A 362 -7.11 16.72 24.14
CA ASP A 362 -7.61 18.08 23.85
C ASP A 362 -6.82 18.69 22.68
N ILE A 363 -7.44 19.67 22.02
CA ILE A 363 -6.85 20.46 20.94
C ILE A 363 -7.28 21.91 21.03
N ASP A 364 -6.46 22.81 20.51
CA ASP A 364 -6.80 24.24 20.45
C ASP A 364 -8.03 24.49 19.58
N SER A 365 -8.71 25.59 19.82
CA SER A 365 -9.82 26.04 18.99
C SER A 365 -9.30 26.58 17.66
N LEU A 366 -9.91 26.14 16.58
CA LEU A 366 -9.71 26.66 15.22
C LEU A 366 -11.05 26.97 14.57
N PRO A 367 -11.11 27.94 13.64
CA PRO A 367 -12.31 28.14 12.81
C PRO A 367 -12.69 26.82 12.10
N GLY A 368 -13.96 26.44 12.20
CA GLY A 368 -14.44 25.20 11.58
C GLY A 368 -14.16 23.92 12.34
N LEU A 369 -13.38 23.97 13.43
CA LEU A 369 -13.16 22.81 14.29
C LEU A 369 -14.33 22.59 15.22
N ASN A 370 -14.89 21.39 15.18
CA ASN A 370 -15.91 20.98 16.13
C ASN A 370 -15.25 20.17 17.28
N LYS A 371 -15.07 20.81 18.43
CA LYS A 371 -14.44 20.17 19.60
C LYS A 371 -15.20 18.96 20.12
N THR A 372 -16.53 18.96 20.02
CA THR A 372 -17.36 17.83 20.46
C THR A 372 -17.13 16.57 19.62
N LEU A 373 -16.71 16.76 18.36
CA LEU A 373 -16.40 15.71 17.41
C LEU A 373 -14.91 15.33 17.42
N SER A 374 -14.07 16.08 18.12
CA SER A 374 -12.61 15.98 18.05
C SER A 374 -12.03 14.87 18.90
N ILE A 375 -12.74 14.38 19.91
CA ILE A 375 -12.22 13.41 20.88
C ILE A 375 -13.09 12.16 20.84
N LEU A 376 -13.18 11.55 19.67
CA LEU A 376 -13.95 10.32 19.54
C LEU A 376 -13.10 9.11 19.92
N ASN A 377 -13.02 8.88 21.23
CA ASN A 377 -12.72 7.56 21.79
C ASN A 377 -14.02 6.79 22.11
N THR A 378 -15.18 7.26 21.69
CA THR A 378 -16.47 6.68 22.12
C THR A 378 -17.46 6.56 20.98
N THR A 379 -18.23 5.51 21.03
CA THR A 379 -19.39 5.10 20.25
C THR A 379 -20.56 6.10 20.20
N GLU A 380 -20.36 7.38 20.48
CA GLU A 380 -21.45 8.36 20.47
C GLU A 380 -21.73 8.86 19.06
N ARG A 381 -23.00 8.75 18.67
CA ARG A 381 -23.55 9.27 17.43
C ARG A 381 -23.23 10.74 17.30
N ILE A 382 -22.50 11.07 16.28
CA ILE A 382 -22.22 12.44 15.88
C ILE A 382 -23.53 13.05 15.42
N GLY A 383 -23.95 14.14 16.06
CA GLY A 383 -25.16 14.92 15.68
C GLY A 383 -25.01 15.70 14.37
N LEU A 384 -24.07 15.31 13.51
CA LEU A 384 -24.08 15.57 12.09
C LEU A 384 -24.89 14.43 11.47
N GLU A 385 -25.91 14.73 10.70
CA GLU A 385 -26.59 13.79 9.79
C GLU A 385 -25.62 13.32 8.68
N VAL A 386 -24.44 12.87 9.08
CA VAL A 386 -23.57 12.07 8.25
C VAL A 386 -24.02 10.66 8.54
N ASP A 387 -24.63 10.03 7.58
CA ASP A 387 -25.07 8.63 7.60
C ASP A 387 -23.84 7.68 7.62
N ARG A 388 -22.92 7.94 8.56
CA ARG A 388 -21.69 7.19 8.78
C ARG A 388 -21.68 6.71 10.21
N THR A 389 -21.57 5.40 10.34
CA THR A 389 -21.40 4.75 11.63
C THR A 389 -20.08 5.21 12.26
N SER A 390 -20.03 5.25 13.59
CA SER A 390 -18.82 5.59 14.36
C SER A 390 -17.59 4.76 13.99
N GLU A 391 -17.76 3.63 13.31
CA GLU A 391 -16.72 2.77 12.79
C GLU A 391 -15.89 3.43 11.68
N ASP A 392 -16.48 4.33 10.89
CA ASP A 392 -15.76 5.07 9.82
C ASP A 392 -14.77 6.11 10.36
N LEU A 393 -14.85 6.45 11.63
CA LEU A 393 -14.05 7.50 12.27
C LEU A 393 -12.99 6.93 13.21
N SER A 394 -13.19 5.72 13.69
CA SER A 394 -12.16 4.99 14.42
C SER A 394 -11.11 4.53 13.41
N LEU A 395 -9.84 4.60 13.83
CA LEU A 395 -8.77 3.88 13.17
C LEU A 395 -8.62 2.54 13.89
N PRO A 396 -9.41 1.52 13.56
CA PRO A 396 -9.50 0.28 14.36
C PRO A 396 -8.13 -0.42 14.48
N ASN A 397 -7.24 -0.17 13.54
CA ASN A 397 -5.91 -0.77 13.48
C ASN A 397 -4.80 0.14 14.01
N LEU A 398 -5.13 1.33 14.49
CA LEU A 398 -4.19 2.34 14.99
C LEU A 398 -4.59 2.84 16.39
N PRO A 399 -4.46 1.98 17.40
CA PRO A 399 -4.79 2.38 18.76
C PRO A 399 -3.91 3.56 19.18
N GLY A 400 -4.54 4.66 19.68
CA GLY A 400 -3.88 5.89 20.09
C GLY A 400 -3.84 7.00 19.07
N VAL A 401 -4.31 6.74 17.84
CA VAL A 401 -4.50 7.79 16.84
C VAL A 401 -5.95 8.25 16.89
N ALA A 402 -6.16 9.50 17.32
CA ALA A 402 -7.48 10.13 17.34
C ALA A 402 -7.65 11.03 16.13
N ALA A 403 -8.80 10.93 15.47
CA ALA A 403 -9.18 11.81 14.39
C ALA A 403 -10.03 12.96 14.91
N PHE A 404 -9.96 14.12 14.25
CA PHE A 404 -10.82 15.26 14.46
C PHE A 404 -11.36 15.82 13.15
N PHE A 405 -12.49 16.52 13.23
CA PHE A 405 -13.15 17.09 12.08
C PHE A 405 -12.89 18.56 11.94
N LEU A 406 -12.56 18.97 10.74
CA LEU A 406 -12.40 20.38 10.40
C LEU A 406 -13.33 20.71 9.24
N LYS A 407 -14.33 21.59 9.49
CA LYS A 407 -15.21 22.08 8.44
C LYS A 407 -14.41 22.99 7.49
N GLY A 408 -14.47 22.70 6.20
CA GLY A 408 -13.72 23.42 5.19
C GLY A 408 -13.19 22.51 4.09
N ARG A 409 -12.51 23.08 3.12
CA ARG A 409 -11.94 22.36 1.97
C ARG A 409 -10.42 22.17 2.05
N MET A 410 -9.75 22.90 2.91
CA MET A 410 -8.29 22.90 3.01
C MET A 410 -7.89 22.77 4.47
N LEU A 411 -6.93 21.91 4.72
CA LEU A 411 -6.28 21.82 6.02
C LEU A 411 -5.37 23.03 6.21
N ASP A 412 -5.50 23.65 7.35
CA ASP A 412 -4.62 24.72 7.79
C ASP A 412 -4.48 24.69 9.31
N LEU A 413 -3.49 23.95 9.79
CA LEU A 413 -3.07 23.97 11.18
C LEU A 413 -1.87 24.92 11.31
N PRO A 414 -2.01 26.08 11.97
CA PRO A 414 -0.94 27.07 12.04
C PRO A 414 0.22 26.56 12.87
N ARG A 415 1.40 27.16 12.66
CA ARG A 415 2.52 27.02 13.59
C ARG A 415 2.08 27.41 15.00
N GLY A 416 2.43 26.60 15.99
CA GLY A 416 2.04 26.79 17.38
C GLY A 416 0.68 26.20 17.76
N PHE A 417 -0.06 25.62 16.81
CA PHE A 417 -1.28 24.89 17.11
C PHE A 417 -0.98 23.81 18.16
N ARG A 418 -1.75 23.83 19.25
CA ARG A 418 -1.49 23.01 20.43
C ARG A 418 -2.46 21.84 20.48
N THR A 419 -1.90 20.67 20.80
CA THR A 419 -2.62 19.43 21.07
C THR A 419 -2.20 18.91 22.45
N VAL A 420 -3.10 18.26 23.17
CA VAL A 420 -2.80 17.68 24.49
C VAL A 420 -2.98 16.18 24.44
N TRP A 421 -1.98 15.48 24.91
CA TRP A 421 -1.86 14.03 24.83
C TRP A 421 -1.75 13.41 26.22
N LYS A 422 -2.35 12.24 26.43
CA LYS A 422 -2.18 11.47 27.66
C LYS A 422 -1.47 10.17 27.34
N THR A 423 -0.29 9.98 27.91
CA THR A 423 0.51 8.76 27.71
C THR A 423 -0.22 7.55 28.26
N ARG A 424 -0.03 6.41 27.58
CA ARG A 424 -0.61 5.11 27.95
C ARG A 424 0.47 4.03 27.98
N PRO A 425 0.23 2.90 28.69
CA PRO A 425 1.16 1.79 28.67
C PRO A 425 1.28 1.23 27.24
N LEU A 426 2.47 0.75 26.88
CA LEU A 426 2.61 -0.10 25.70
C LEU A 426 1.83 -1.39 26.00
N THR A 427 0.78 -1.63 25.25
CA THR A 427 0.17 -2.96 25.17
C THR A 427 1.07 -3.83 24.30
N PRO A 428 1.46 -5.03 24.73
CA PRO A 428 2.30 -5.95 23.97
C PRO A 428 1.63 -6.39 22.67
#